data_e82bbce47a8e19963fb7f678c9dc9135
#
_entry.id   e82bbce47a8e19963fb7f678c9dc9135
#
_cell.length_a   1.000
_cell.length_b   1.000
_cell.length_c   1.000
_cell.angle_alpha   90.00
_cell.angle_beta   90.00
_cell.angle_gamma   90.00
#
_symmetry.space_group_name_H-M   'P 1'
#
loop_
_entity.id
_entity.type
_entity.pdbx_description
1 polymer ?
#
loop_
_entity_poly.entity_id
_entity_poly.type
_entity_poly.pdbx_seq_one_letter_code
_entity_poly.pdbx_strand_id
1 'polypeptide(L)'
;EVIGNTLQITLPPSQVLALRHGPQTWGDRVVVDLAQPATVSLQEQPGSFTVTLDGSAAPSVLSSFAAQPGVLLDQLHATSNGQQTVIRGQIARSARVRLSTLPNPNRIVIDIRADALVPRDILWAPGVRWRQQYVAVGGNPFPVYSVEADLRQPNLSLRSIWTEPSTISGITPLITLANQWQAAIAINGGFFNRNNRHPLGAIRHDNQWISGPILGRGAIAWNDAGDLYFGRLALQQSLTTSNGQQFPINAVNSGYVQAGIGLYTPTWGATYTPILDNETVVVVANDQVVKHQAGGTAGHLAITIPQDGYLLATRAYSTAVNALPPGTQIERTTATVPDAFEAYPEIMGGGPLLVANRTIVLSAQTEQFSQAFATQSAPRSAVGKTADGQLMIVTVHHRPGGSGPSLHQLADIMVQLGCTDALNLDGGSSSSLYFAGTLLNRDPQTAARVNNGLGLFLAP
;
A
#
# COMPACT_ATOMS: atom_id res chain seq x y z
N GLU A 1 -12.01 16.68 -22.51
CA GLU A 1 -11.36 16.00 -23.63
C GLU A 1 -11.57 14.49 -23.49
N VAL A 2 -11.88 13.81 -24.59
CA VAL A 2 -12.08 12.35 -24.58
C VAL A 2 -10.83 11.72 -25.20
N ILE A 3 -10.08 10.93 -24.40
CA ILE A 3 -8.91 10.19 -24.86
C ILE A 3 -9.23 8.70 -24.77
N GLY A 4 -9.48 8.07 -25.91
CA GLY A 4 -10.01 6.70 -25.98
C GLY A 4 -11.39 6.61 -25.33
N ASN A 5 -11.58 5.69 -24.37
CA ASN A 5 -12.83 5.53 -23.59
C ASN A 5 -12.84 6.32 -22.28
N THR A 6 -11.88 7.24 -22.08
CA THR A 6 -11.75 8.00 -20.82
C THR A 6 -12.12 9.47 -21.08
N LEU A 7 -13.12 9.96 -20.34
CA LEU A 7 -13.43 11.39 -20.30
C LEU A 7 -12.47 12.07 -19.32
N GLN A 8 -11.52 12.84 -19.85
CA GLN A 8 -10.65 13.68 -19.04
C GLN A 8 -11.32 15.04 -18.83
N ILE A 9 -11.77 15.31 -17.62
CA ILE A 9 -12.34 16.60 -17.23
C ILE A 9 -11.22 17.40 -16.57
N THR A 10 -10.73 18.42 -17.28
CA THR A 10 -9.81 19.41 -16.70
C THR A 10 -10.64 20.59 -16.21
N LEU A 11 -10.77 20.75 -14.91
CA LEU A 11 -11.38 21.95 -14.34
C LEU A 11 -10.35 23.10 -14.43
N PRO A 12 -10.79 24.33 -14.74
CA PRO A 12 -9.90 25.48 -14.64
C PRO A 12 -9.42 25.63 -13.19
N PRO A 13 -8.18 26.08 -12.96
CA PRO A 13 -7.68 26.31 -11.61
C PRO A 13 -8.60 27.28 -10.87
N SER A 14 -8.92 26.96 -9.61
CA SER A 14 -9.74 27.83 -8.78
C SER A 14 -9.02 29.14 -8.47
N GLN A 15 -9.77 30.14 -8.03
CA GLN A 15 -9.22 31.38 -7.54
C GLN A 15 -9.33 31.43 -6.01
N VAL A 16 -8.22 31.75 -5.34
CA VAL A 16 -8.21 32.02 -3.90
C VAL A 16 -8.71 33.44 -3.68
N LEU A 17 -9.83 33.56 -2.99
CA LEU A 17 -10.49 34.85 -2.73
C LEU A 17 -9.96 35.51 -1.46
N ALA A 18 -9.67 34.71 -0.43
CA ALA A 18 -9.11 35.19 0.83
C ALA A 18 -8.35 34.07 1.57
N LEU A 19 -7.38 34.48 2.39
CA LEU A 19 -6.69 33.66 3.38
C LEU A 19 -6.95 34.28 4.74
N ARG A 20 -7.39 33.47 5.70
CA ARG A 20 -7.68 33.91 7.07
C ARG A 20 -7.05 32.97 8.07
N HIS A 21 -6.48 33.51 9.15
CA HIS A 21 -5.99 32.75 10.28
C HIS A 21 -6.66 33.27 11.56
N GLY A 22 -7.01 32.36 12.46
CA GLY A 22 -7.56 32.70 13.76
C GLY A 22 -7.21 31.66 14.82
N PRO A 23 -6.65 32.09 15.96
CA PRO A 23 -6.42 31.21 17.10
C PRO A 23 -7.77 30.75 17.67
N GLN A 24 -7.78 29.51 18.16
CA GLN A 24 -8.93 28.86 18.78
C GLN A 24 -8.51 28.32 20.15
N THR A 25 -9.45 28.00 21.00
CA THR A 25 -9.15 27.40 22.33
C THR A 25 -8.46 26.03 22.24
N TRP A 26 -8.56 25.37 21.10
CA TRP A 26 -7.99 24.04 20.84
C TRP A 26 -6.77 24.07 19.91
N GLY A 27 -6.33 25.23 19.43
CA GLY A 27 -5.21 25.38 18.48
C GLY A 27 -5.44 26.53 17.52
N ASP A 28 -5.16 26.31 16.23
CA ASP A 28 -5.27 27.33 15.20
C ASP A 28 -6.12 26.85 14.00
N ARG A 29 -6.79 27.80 13.35
CA ARG A 29 -7.54 27.55 12.12
C ARG A 29 -7.10 28.51 11.02
N VAL A 30 -6.73 27.95 9.88
CA VAL A 30 -6.52 28.69 8.64
C VAL A 30 -7.64 28.34 7.67
N VAL A 31 -8.25 29.36 7.07
CA VAL A 31 -9.34 29.21 6.09
C VAL A 31 -8.90 29.83 4.77
N VAL A 32 -9.05 29.07 3.71
CA VAL A 32 -8.85 29.50 2.32
C VAL A 32 -10.22 29.57 1.67
N ASP A 33 -10.67 30.77 1.34
CA ASP A 33 -11.91 30.97 0.61
C ASP A 33 -11.64 30.85 -0.90
N LEU A 34 -12.48 30.08 -1.60
CA LEU A 34 -12.29 29.74 -3.00
C LEU A 34 -13.50 30.16 -3.86
N ALA A 35 -13.25 30.61 -5.09
CA ALA A 35 -14.30 30.87 -6.05
C ALA A 35 -15.00 29.57 -6.50
N GLN A 36 -14.25 28.47 -6.63
CA GLN A 36 -14.73 27.14 -7.02
C GLN A 36 -14.01 26.08 -6.19
N PRO A 37 -14.53 24.83 -6.10
CA PRO A 37 -13.79 23.73 -5.49
C PRO A 37 -12.42 23.55 -6.15
N ALA A 38 -11.39 23.25 -5.34
CA ALA A 38 -10.04 22.99 -5.80
C ALA A 38 -9.52 21.67 -5.25
N THR A 39 -8.65 21.00 -6.01
CA THR A 39 -7.88 19.88 -5.53
C THR A 39 -6.88 20.39 -4.49
N VAL A 40 -6.74 19.67 -3.40
CA VAL A 40 -5.82 20.03 -2.31
C VAL A 40 -5.04 18.82 -1.85
N SER A 41 -3.76 19.03 -1.52
CA SER A 41 -2.90 18.03 -0.93
C SER A 41 -2.20 18.57 0.32
N LEU A 42 -1.96 17.71 1.28
CA LEU A 42 -1.27 18.01 2.53
C LEU A 42 -0.03 17.13 2.65
N GLN A 43 1.10 17.76 2.90
CA GLN A 43 2.34 17.11 3.33
C GLN A 43 2.66 17.57 4.74
N GLU A 44 2.77 16.63 5.67
CA GLU A 44 3.04 16.89 7.08
C GLU A 44 4.38 16.29 7.49
N GLN A 45 5.17 17.08 8.22
CA GLN A 45 6.42 16.66 8.84
C GLN A 45 6.41 17.08 10.31
N PRO A 46 7.23 16.48 11.18
CA PRO A 46 7.32 16.92 12.57
C PRO A 46 7.71 18.40 12.68
N GLY A 47 6.79 19.22 13.14
CA GLY A 47 6.99 20.66 13.31
C GLY A 47 6.70 21.52 12.09
N SER A 48 6.25 20.95 10.97
CA SER A 48 5.89 21.73 9.77
C SER A 48 4.85 21.04 8.89
N PHE A 49 4.20 21.83 8.05
CA PHE A 49 3.31 21.30 7.00
C PHE A 49 3.39 22.13 5.73
N THR A 50 2.98 21.50 4.61
CA THR A 50 2.77 22.17 3.34
C THR A 50 1.42 21.75 2.78
N VAL A 51 0.55 22.71 2.53
CA VAL A 51 -0.70 22.52 1.79
C VAL A 51 -0.52 23.10 0.40
N THR A 52 -0.77 22.29 -0.63
CA THR A 52 -0.76 22.72 -2.03
C THR A 52 -2.17 22.59 -2.58
N LEU A 53 -2.70 23.64 -3.16
CA LEU A 53 -4.01 23.64 -3.79
C LEU A 53 -3.91 24.11 -5.27
N ASP A 54 -4.72 23.50 -6.13
CA ASP A 54 -4.83 23.87 -7.53
C ASP A 54 -5.74 25.09 -7.65
N GLY A 55 -5.15 26.25 -7.45
CA GLY A 55 -5.83 27.54 -7.47
C GLY A 55 -4.84 28.69 -7.34
N SER A 56 -5.08 29.77 -8.08
CA SER A 56 -4.24 30.95 -8.06
C SER A 56 -4.66 31.93 -6.98
N ALA A 57 -3.70 32.53 -6.29
CA ALA A 57 -3.92 33.67 -5.39
C ALA A 57 -3.35 34.94 -6.01
N ALA A 58 -4.15 35.99 -6.03
CA ALA A 58 -3.67 37.32 -6.47
C ALA A 58 -2.62 37.85 -5.46
N PRO A 59 -1.62 38.64 -5.92
CA PRO A 59 -0.64 39.24 -5.01
C PRO A 59 -1.26 40.06 -3.86
N SER A 60 -2.41 40.74 -4.13
CA SER A 60 -3.15 41.45 -3.11
C SER A 60 -3.72 40.55 -2.00
N VAL A 61 -4.14 39.32 -2.32
CA VAL A 61 -4.62 38.33 -1.35
C VAL A 61 -3.46 37.84 -0.49
N LEU A 62 -2.30 37.59 -1.11
CA LEU A 62 -1.10 37.14 -0.40
C LEU A 62 -0.53 38.24 0.49
N SER A 63 -0.51 39.49 0.02
CA SER A 63 0.02 40.61 0.80
C SER A 63 -0.91 41.05 1.93
N SER A 64 -2.23 40.86 1.77
CA SER A 64 -3.20 41.13 2.85
C SER A 64 -3.21 40.08 3.93
N PHE A 65 -2.60 38.93 3.66
CA PHE A 65 -2.51 37.83 4.61
C PHE A 65 -1.34 38.05 5.57
N ALA A 66 -1.61 38.55 6.75
CA ALA A 66 -0.66 38.63 7.85
C ALA A 66 -0.99 37.54 8.86
N ALA A 67 -0.24 36.45 8.84
CA ALA A 67 -0.34 35.44 9.87
C ALA A 67 0.18 36.04 11.19
N GLN A 68 -0.67 36.03 12.20
CA GLN A 68 -0.24 36.35 13.56
C GLN A 68 0.24 35.06 14.23
N PRO A 69 1.14 35.16 15.24
CA PRO A 69 1.48 34.00 16.06
C PRO A 69 0.22 33.35 16.64
N GLY A 70 0.08 32.07 16.42
CA GLY A 70 -1.07 31.30 16.92
C GLY A 70 -0.80 30.61 18.23
N VAL A 71 -1.68 29.69 18.64
CA VAL A 71 -1.51 28.85 19.83
C VAL A 71 -0.51 27.72 19.57
N LEU A 72 -0.58 27.10 18.41
CA LEU A 72 0.25 25.99 17.95
C LEU A 72 0.96 26.28 16.63
N LEU A 73 0.63 27.41 16.00
CA LEU A 73 1.19 27.87 14.72
C LEU A 73 2.22 28.98 15.01
N ASP A 74 3.49 28.70 14.71
CA ASP A 74 4.56 29.68 14.90
C ASP A 74 4.70 30.62 13.70
N GLN A 75 4.64 30.06 12.49
CA GLN A 75 4.81 30.81 11.24
C GLN A 75 3.90 30.25 10.15
N LEU A 76 3.42 31.11 9.27
CA LEU A 76 2.63 30.74 8.12
C LEU A 76 3.01 31.60 6.92
N HIS A 77 3.33 30.97 5.81
CA HIS A 77 3.66 31.63 4.53
C HIS A 77 2.83 31.06 3.40
N ALA A 78 2.32 31.92 2.55
CA ALA A 78 1.59 31.53 1.34
C ALA A 78 2.29 32.10 0.10
N THR A 79 2.42 31.29 -0.94
CA THR A 79 2.99 31.68 -2.24
C THR A 79 2.10 31.16 -3.35
N SER A 80 2.05 31.83 -4.50
CA SER A 80 1.33 31.36 -5.68
C SER A 80 2.17 31.55 -6.94
N ASN A 81 2.10 30.57 -7.86
CA ASN A 81 2.77 30.61 -9.16
C ASN A 81 1.80 30.90 -10.32
N GLY A 82 0.57 31.35 -10.02
CA GLY A 82 -0.47 31.62 -11.02
C GLY A 82 -1.34 30.39 -11.37
N GLN A 83 -0.93 29.17 -11.01
CA GLN A 83 -1.72 27.95 -11.19
C GLN A 83 -2.01 27.28 -9.86
N GLN A 84 -1.04 27.29 -8.95
CA GLN A 84 -1.13 26.68 -7.63
C GLN A 84 -0.81 27.70 -6.55
N THR A 85 -1.45 27.53 -5.40
CA THR A 85 -1.10 28.22 -4.16
C THR A 85 -0.55 27.20 -3.16
N VAL A 86 0.60 27.56 -2.59
CA VAL A 86 1.31 26.72 -1.60
C VAL A 86 1.35 27.46 -0.27
N ILE A 87 0.79 26.84 0.75
CA ILE A 87 0.75 27.32 2.13
C ILE A 87 1.69 26.48 2.97
N ARG A 88 2.72 27.08 3.58
CA ARG A 88 3.67 26.42 4.47
C ARG A 88 3.54 26.96 5.87
N GLY A 89 3.45 26.07 6.85
CA GLY A 89 3.40 26.44 8.27
C GLY A 89 4.48 25.77 9.10
N GLN A 90 5.00 26.52 10.08
CA GLN A 90 5.76 25.97 11.19
C GLN A 90 4.80 25.84 12.37
N ILE A 91 4.76 24.67 12.99
CA ILE A 91 3.81 24.33 14.05
C ILE A 91 4.55 23.73 15.25
N ALA A 92 3.92 23.79 16.40
CA ALA A 92 4.42 23.06 17.56
C ALA A 92 4.59 21.58 17.22
N ARG A 93 5.70 20.98 17.64
CA ARG A 93 5.97 19.55 17.32
C ARG A 93 4.91 18.58 17.85
N SER A 94 4.15 19.01 18.87
CA SER A 94 3.01 18.28 19.42
C SER A 94 1.70 18.52 18.68
N ALA A 95 1.72 19.29 17.59
CA ALA A 95 0.53 19.58 16.79
C ALA A 95 0.40 18.67 15.57
N ARG A 96 -0.84 18.54 15.09
CA ARG A 96 -1.21 17.87 13.84
C ARG A 96 -2.12 18.78 13.01
N VAL A 97 -2.04 18.58 11.71
CA VAL A 97 -2.86 19.29 10.74
C VAL A 97 -4.03 18.42 10.31
N ARG A 98 -5.22 18.99 10.34
CA ARG A 98 -6.43 18.39 9.75
C ARG A 98 -6.94 19.28 8.64
N LEU A 99 -7.19 18.67 7.50
CA LEU A 99 -7.65 19.37 6.31
C LEU A 99 -9.07 18.95 5.98
N SER A 100 -9.94 19.93 5.74
CA SER A 100 -11.32 19.67 5.33
C SER A 100 -11.77 20.70 4.29
N THR A 101 -12.75 20.33 3.48
CA THR A 101 -13.38 21.21 2.50
C THR A 101 -14.83 21.47 2.90
N LEU A 102 -15.28 22.69 2.73
CA LEU A 102 -16.66 23.10 2.99
C LEU A 102 -17.26 23.75 1.72
N PRO A 103 -18.46 23.33 1.30
CA PRO A 103 -19.17 23.99 0.22
C PRO A 103 -19.97 25.21 0.75
N ASN A 104 -20.36 26.09 -0.16
CA ASN A 104 -21.30 27.21 0.03
C ASN A 104 -20.99 28.15 1.21
N PRO A 105 -20.00 29.03 1.14
CA PRO A 105 -19.02 29.19 0.06
C PRO A 105 -17.93 28.12 0.08
N ASN A 106 -17.27 27.90 -1.06
CA ASN A 106 -16.19 26.91 -1.16
C ASN A 106 -14.99 27.32 -0.31
N ARG A 107 -14.57 26.46 0.60
CA ARG A 107 -13.46 26.73 1.53
C ARG A 107 -12.62 25.49 1.75
N ILE A 108 -11.33 25.71 1.93
CA ILE A 108 -10.42 24.75 2.53
C ILE A 108 -10.18 25.22 3.96
N VAL A 109 -10.36 24.34 4.91
CA VAL A 109 -10.11 24.58 6.34
C VAL A 109 -8.91 23.74 6.77
N ILE A 110 -7.91 24.40 7.33
CA ILE A 110 -6.67 23.80 7.85
C ILE A 110 -6.71 24.02 9.36
N ASP A 111 -7.01 22.96 10.11
CA ASP A 111 -7.01 22.98 11.57
C ASP A 111 -5.69 22.44 12.10
N ILE A 112 -4.99 23.24 12.90
CA ILE A 112 -3.78 22.85 13.62
C ILE A 112 -4.18 22.60 15.07
N ARG A 113 -4.08 21.33 15.51
CA ARG A 113 -4.55 20.89 16.82
C ARG A 113 -3.45 20.17 17.58
N ALA A 114 -3.52 20.18 18.91
CA ALA A 114 -2.67 19.31 19.70
C ALA A 114 -2.89 17.84 19.31
N ASP A 115 -1.80 17.11 19.16
CA ASP A 115 -1.82 15.67 18.86
C ASP A 115 -2.11 14.90 20.17
N ALA A 116 -3.35 14.92 20.59
CA ALA A 116 -3.83 14.22 21.77
C ALA A 116 -4.58 12.96 21.33
N LEU A 117 -3.88 11.82 21.31
CA LEU A 117 -4.53 10.53 21.19
C LEU A 117 -5.29 10.22 22.48
N VAL A 118 -6.60 10.14 22.41
CA VAL A 118 -7.43 9.68 23.53
C VAL A 118 -7.45 8.15 23.49
N PRO A 119 -6.96 7.45 24.51
CA PRO A 119 -6.99 5.98 24.54
C PRO A 119 -8.42 5.46 24.42
N ARG A 120 -8.58 4.42 23.62
CA ARG A 120 -9.87 3.72 23.44
C ARG A 120 -9.63 2.22 23.38
N ASP A 121 -10.56 1.45 23.92
CA ASP A 121 -10.60 0.00 23.83
C ASP A 121 -12.07 -0.41 23.69
N ILE A 122 -12.47 -0.83 22.50
CA ILE A 122 -13.88 -1.03 22.14
C ILE A 122 -14.05 -2.41 21.52
N LEU A 123 -14.89 -3.23 22.11
CA LEU A 123 -15.44 -4.42 21.46
C LEU A 123 -16.49 -3.94 20.46
N TRP A 124 -16.11 -3.86 19.18
CA TRP A 124 -16.93 -3.26 18.13
C TRP A 124 -17.97 -4.23 17.56
N ALA A 125 -17.56 -5.52 17.42
CA ALA A 125 -18.43 -6.61 17.02
C ALA A 125 -17.95 -7.91 17.69
N PRO A 126 -18.76 -8.98 17.73
CA PRO A 126 -18.29 -10.27 18.21
C PRO A 126 -17.00 -10.68 17.51
N GLY A 127 -15.94 -10.93 18.31
CA GLY A 127 -14.61 -11.29 17.79
C GLY A 127 -13.79 -10.13 17.22
N VAL A 128 -14.27 -8.88 17.22
CA VAL A 128 -13.55 -7.71 16.71
C VAL A 128 -13.39 -6.64 17.76
N ARG A 129 -12.17 -6.37 18.17
CA ARG A 129 -11.80 -5.36 19.15
C ARG A 129 -10.92 -4.29 18.51
N TRP A 130 -11.29 -3.04 18.64
CA TRP A 130 -10.50 -1.90 18.20
C TRP A 130 -9.88 -1.16 19.38
N ARG A 131 -8.59 -0.84 19.27
CA ARG A 131 -7.86 -0.04 20.25
C ARG A 131 -7.10 1.10 19.59
N GLN A 132 -7.02 2.22 20.31
CA GLN A 132 -6.05 3.27 20.05
C GLN A 132 -5.40 3.69 21.35
N GLN A 133 -4.06 3.75 21.36
CA GLN A 133 -3.28 4.01 22.57
C GLN A 133 -1.87 4.46 22.23
N TYR A 134 -1.17 5.02 23.20
CA TYR A 134 0.27 5.17 23.12
C TYR A 134 0.95 3.89 23.59
N VAL A 135 1.93 3.43 22.81
CA VAL A 135 2.84 2.34 23.20
C VAL A 135 4.25 2.91 23.26
N ALA A 136 4.89 2.79 24.43
CA ALA A 136 6.22 3.34 24.64
C ALA A 136 7.30 2.31 24.29
N VAL A 137 8.28 2.73 23.46
CA VAL A 137 9.48 1.94 23.14
C VAL A 137 10.70 2.83 23.32
N GLY A 138 11.62 2.40 24.19
CA GLY A 138 12.82 3.19 24.53
C GLY A 138 12.49 4.60 25.06
N GLY A 139 11.41 4.73 25.84
CA GLY A 139 10.93 6.01 26.37
C GLY A 139 10.18 6.88 25.35
N ASN A 140 10.01 6.45 24.12
CA ASN A 140 9.28 7.19 23.07
C ASN A 140 7.83 6.66 22.95
N PRO A 141 6.79 7.48 23.23
CA PRO A 141 5.40 7.08 23.07
C PRO A 141 4.98 7.18 21.60
N PHE A 142 4.62 6.06 20.98
CA PHE A 142 4.09 6.03 19.62
C PHE A 142 2.57 5.88 19.64
N PRO A 143 1.83 6.65 18.85
CA PRO A 143 0.39 6.46 18.67
C PRO A 143 0.17 5.18 17.84
N VAL A 144 -0.55 4.24 18.43
CA VAL A 144 -0.86 2.93 17.84
C VAL A 144 -2.36 2.79 17.70
N TYR A 145 -2.78 2.40 16.52
CA TYR A 145 -4.15 2.01 16.19
C TYR A 145 -4.14 0.54 15.82
N SER A 146 -4.92 -0.25 16.53
CA SER A 146 -4.95 -1.69 16.31
C SER A 146 -6.38 -2.24 16.24
N VAL A 147 -6.54 -3.28 15.45
CA VAL A 147 -7.71 -4.13 15.41
C VAL A 147 -7.28 -5.55 15.65
N GLU A 148 -7.91 -6.19 16.64
CA GLU A 148 -7.75 -7.60 16.96
C GLU A 148 -9.02 -8.34 16.48
N ALA A 149 -8.85 -9.40 15.69
CA ALA A 149 -9.95 -10.13 15.08
C ALA A 149 -9.78 -11.64 15.24
N ASP A 150 -10.78 -12.30 15.79
CA ASP A 150 -10.86 -13.76 15.89
C ASP A 150 -11.48 -14.33 14.60
N LEU A 151 -10.66 -14.72 13.65
CA LEU A 151 -11.10 -15.24 12.34
C LEU A 151 -11.83 -16.58 12.43
N ARG A 152 -11.86 -17.25 13.60
CA ARG A 152 -12.67 -18.45 13.83
C ARG A 152 -14.15 -18.13 14.02
N GLN A 153 -14.51 -16.86 14.17
CA GLN A 153 -15.92 -16.43 14.18
C GLN A 153 -16.53 -16.60 12.79
N PRO A 154 -17.66 -17.29 12.64
CA PRO A 154 -18.23 -17.64 11.34
C PRO A 154 -18.69 -16.45 10.50
N ASN A 155 -18.89 -15.30 11.13
CA ASN A 155 -19.27 -14.05 10.47
C ASN A 155 -18.08 -13.18 10.06
N LEU A 156 -16.83 -13.63 10.31
CA LEU A 156 -15.63 -12.90 9.92
C LEU A 156 -14.88 -13.62 8.81
N SER A 157 -14.42 -12.86 7.83
CA SER A 157 -13.49 -13.37 6.82
C SER A 157 -12.42 -12.34 6.49
N LEU A 158 -11.20 -12.80 6.26
CA LEU A 158 -10.07 -12.00 5.81
C LEU A 158 -9.82 -12.28 4.33
N ARG A 159 -9.64 -11.24 3.52
CA ARG A 159 -9.34 -11.37 2.09
C ARG A 159 -8.29 -10.38 1.66
N SER A 160 -7.48 -10.77 0.70
CA SER A 160 -6.69 -9.84 -0.09
C SER A 160 -7.62 -8.98 -0.94
N ILE A 161 -7.40 -7.67 -0.96
CA ILE A 161 -8.14 -6.73 -1.81
C ILE A 161 -7.16 -5.93 -2.67
N TRP A 162 -7.52 -5.61 -3.89
CA TRP A 162 -6.69 -4.84 -4.83
C TRP A 162 -7.54 -3.89 -5.68
N THR A 163 -6.87 -3.03 -6.43
CA THR A 163 -7.49 -1.85 -7.05
C THR A 163 -8.70 -2.17 -7.93
N GLU A 164 -8.63 -3.24 -8.73
CA GLU A 164 -9.74 -3.69 -9.57
C GLU A 164 -9.80 -5.22 -9.62
N PRO A 165 -10.99 -5.84 -9.53
CA PRO A 165 -11.12 -7.30 -9.53
C PRO A 165 -10.57 -7.98 -10.80
N SER A 166 -10.55 -7.28 -11.94
CA SER A 166 -10.14 -7.82 -13.25
C SER A 166 -8.66 -7.65 -13.57
N THR A 167 -7.90 -6.87 -12.77
CA THR A 167 -6.48 -6.61 -12.99
C THR A 167 -5.78 -6.21 -11.71
N ILE A 168 -4.55 -6.68 -11.54
CA ILE A 168 -3.72 -6.32 -10.39
C ILE A 168 -2.97 -5.00 -10.58
N SER A 169 -3.14 -4.34 -11.72
CA SER A 169 -2.52 -3.05 -12.01
C SER A 169 -3.33 -1.90 -11.40
N GLY A 170 -2.64 -0.86 -11.02
CA GLY A 170 -3.26 0.37 -10.53
C GLY A 170 -2.98 0.67 -9.07
N ILE A 171 -3.38 1.87 -8.68
CA ILE A 171 -3.29 2.35 -7.28
C ILE A 171 -4.53 3.21 -6.98
N THR A 172 -5.09 3.07 -5.79
CA THR A 172 -6.25 3.85 -5.33
C THR A 172 -6.12 4.16 -3.82
N PRO A 173 -6.80 5.21 -3.29
CA PRO A 173 -6.87 5.41 -1.85
C PRO A 173 -7.45 4.19 -1.14
N LEU A 174 -6.89 3.81 0.03
CA LEU A 174 -7.38 2.66 0.79
C LEU A 174 -8.88 2.75 1.13
N ILE A 175 -9.38 3.95 1.43
CA ILE A 175 -10.81 4.17 1.70
C ILE A 175 -11.69 3.82 0.49
N THR A 176 -11.24 4.17 -0.72
CA THR A 176 -11.93 3.80 -1.97
C THR A 176 -11.87 2.30 -2.20
N LEU A 177 -10.70 1.70 -2.00
CA LEU A 177 -10.48 0.27 -2.11
C LEU A 177 -11.38 -0.52 -1.16
N ALA A 178 -11.40 -0.14 0.12
CA ALA A 178 -12.24 -0.78 1.14
C ALA A 178 -13.75 -0.69 0.80
N ASN A 179 -14.21 0.49 0.36
CA ASN A 179 -15.60 0.68 -0.05
C ASN A 179 -15.97 -0.14 -1.29
N GLN A 180 -15.08 -0.20 -2.29
CA GLN A 180 -15.28 -0.96 -3.51
C GLN A 180 -15.45 -2.46 -3.24
N TRP A 181 -14.67 -3.00 -2.31
CA TRP A 181 -14.75 -4.38 -1.88
C TRP A 181 -15.75 -4.62 -0.75
N GLN A 182 -16.38 -3.56 -0.23
CA GLN A 182 -17.31 -3.63 0.91
C GLN A 182 -16.66 -4.21 2.19
N ALA A 183 -15.38 -3.95 2.38
CA ALA A 183 -14.69 -4.34 3.59
C ALA A 183 -15.15 -3.46 4.78
N ALA A 184 -15.40 -4.05 5.93
CA ALA A 184 -15.73 -3.32 7.16
C ALA A 184 -14.48 -2.65 7.76
N ILE A 185 -13.33 -3.32 7.65
CA ILE A 185 -12.03 -2.85 8.10
C ILE A 185 -11.02 -3.19 7.00
N ALA A 186 -10.04 -2.33 6.76
CA ALA A 186 -8.95 -2.64 5.85
C ALA A 186 -7.64 -1.95 6.26
N ILE A 187 -6.53 -2.61 5.96
CA ILE A 187 -5.18 -2.05 6.08
C ILE A 187 -4.49 -2.12 4.71
N ASN A 188 -3.64 -1.14 4.39
CA ASN A 188 -2.79 -1.24 3.21
C ASN A 188 -1.93 -2.50 3.25
N GLY A 189 -1.72 -3.10 2.11
CA GLY A 189 -1.00 -4.37 1.99
C GLY A 189 0.49 -4.24 1.72
N GLY A 190 1.00 -5.10 0.83
CA GLY A 190 2.39 -5.17 0.46
C GLY A 190 2.87 -4.04 -0.46
N PHE A 191 4.12 -4.13 -0.86
CA PHE A 191 4.78 -3.13 -1.71
C PHE A 191 4.30 -3.20 -3.15
N PHE A 192 4.49 -2.10 -3.87
CA PHE A 192 4.19 -2.02 -5.31
C PHE A 192 5.22 -1.16 -6.04
N ASN A 193 5.37 -1.40 -7.33
CA ASN A 193 6.22 -0.61 -8.19
C ASN A 193 5.48 0.69 -8.58
N ARG A 194 6.05 1.84 -8.24
CA ARG A 194 5.43 3.15 -8.48
C ARG A 194 5.33 3.51 -9.96
N ASN A 195 6.19 2.95 -10.80
CA ASN A 195 6.22 3.26 -12.23
C ASN A 195 5.15 2.48 -13.00
N ASN A 196 5.07 1.17 -12.80
CA ASN A 196 4.12 0.31 -13.49
C ASN A 196 2.86 -0.01 -12.67
N ARG A 197 2.81 0.38 -11.38
CA ARG A 197 1.68 0.23 -10.45
C ARG A 197 1.23 -1.22 -10.22
N HIS A 198 2.15 -2.18 -10.38
CA HIS A 198 1.93 -3.59 -10.08
C HIS A 198 2.49 -3.97 -8.71
N PRO A 199 1.96 -5.02 -8.06
CA PRO A 199 2.46 -5.48 -6.77
C PRO A 199 3.91 -5.96 -6.87
N LEU A 200 4.63 -5.79 -5.77
CA LEU A 200 5.99 -6.29 -5.54
C LEU A 200 5.97 -7.27 -4.36
N GLY A 201 5.31 -8.40 -4.53
CA GLY A 201 5.18 -9.42 -3.50
C GLY A 201 4.05 -10.39 -3.78
N ALA A 202 3.95 -11.39 -2.92
CA ALA A 202 2.98 -12.46 -3.05
C ALA A 202 1.54 -11.95 -2.85
N ILE A 203 0.65 -12.36 -3.72
CA ILE A 203 -0.80 -12.37 -3.53
C ILE A 203 -1.28 -13.71 -4.06
N ARG A 204 -1.77 -14.56 -3.16
CA ARG A 204 -2.47 -15.81 -3.49
C ARG A 204 -3.90 -15.67 -3.03
N HIS A 205 -4.85 -15.98 -3.89
CA HIS A 205 -6.28 -15.94 -3.59
C HIS A 205 -6.93 -17.19 -4.16
N ASP A 206 -7.72 -17.89 -3.36
CA ASP A 206 -8.34 -19.16 -3.72
C ASP A 206 -7.35 -20.14 -4.37
N ASN A 207 -6.18 -20.32 -3.78
CA ASN A 207 -5.08 -21.15 -4.30
C ASN A 207 -4.47 -20.69 -5.64
N GLN A 208 -4.84 -19.52 -6.16
CA GLN A 208 -4.29 -18.98 -7.40
C GLN A 208 -3.28 -17.86 -7.12
N TRP A 209 -2.13 -17.92 -7.77
CA TRP A 209 -1.14 -16.86 -7.70
C TRP A 209 -1.55 -15.66 -8.55
N ILE A 210 -2.07 -14.62 -7.90
CA ILE A 210 -2.36 -13.32 -8.50
C ILE A 210 -1.04 -12.59 -8.78
N SER A 211 -0.11 -12.65 -7.83
CA SER A 211 1.26 -12.17 -7.94
C SER A 211 2.20 -13.07 -7.14
N GLY A 212 3.35 -13.39 -7.67
CA GLY A 212 4.35 -14.23 -7.00
C GLY A 212 5.17 -13.48 -5.96
N PRO A 213 5.75 -14.19 -4.98
CA PRO A 213 6.71 -13.63 -4.04
C PRO A 213 8.00 -13.19 -4.75
N ILE A 214 8.72 -12.25 -4.14
CA ILE A 214 10.02 -11.79 -4.59
C ILE A 214 11.02 -11.82 -3.43
N LEU A 215 12.30 -12.08 -3.73
CA LEU A 215 13.43 -11.86 -2.84
C LEU A 215 13.35 -12.59 -1.49
N GLY A 216 12.54 -13.65 -1.38
CA GLY A 216 12.35 -14.39 -0.13
C GLY A 216 11.76 -13.53 1.00
N ARG A 217 10.92 -12.56 0.66
CA ARG A 217 10.31 -11.64 1.63
C ARG A 217 9.26 -12.32 2.49
N GLY A 218 8.98 -11.72 3.64
CA GLY A 218 7.96 -12.17 4.56
C GLY A 218 6.56 -12.14 3.96
N ALA A 219 5.72 -13.08 4.40
CA ALA A 219 4.32 -13.19 4.03
C ALA A 219 3.47 -13.64 5.22
N ILE A 220 2.19 -13.27 5.19
CA ILE A 220 1.12 -13.85 5.99
C ILE A 220 0.29 -14.77 5.10
N ALA A 221 -0.13 -15.92 5.65
CA ALA A 221 -1.07 -16.84 5.02
C ALA A 221 -2.22 -17.17 5.98
N TRP A 222 -3.41 -17.44 5.42
CA TRP A 222 -4.59 -17.79 6.21
C TRP A 222 -5.54 -18.69 5.44
N ASN A 223 -6.46 -19.32 6.19
CA ASN A 223 -7.53 -20.15 5.68
C ASN A 223 -8.89 -19.79 6.31
N ASP A 224 -9.95 -20.40 5.83
CA ASP A 224 -11.30 -20.17 6.35
C ASP A 224 -11.54 -20.73 7.77
N ALA A 225 -10.66 -21.59 8.27
CA ALA A 225 -10.70 -22.03 9.65
C ALA A 225 -10.16 -20.99 10.64
N GLY A 226 -9.60 -19.88 10.13
CA GLY A 226 -9.02 -18.82 10.92
C GLY A 226 -7.55 -19.08 11.34
N ASP A 227 -6.92 -20.10 10.77
CA ASP A 227 -5.51 -20.35 11.01
C ASP A 227 -4.65 -19.32 10.30
N LEU A 228 -3.60 -18.87 10.98
CA LEU A 228 -2.65 -17.87 10.49
C LEU A 228 -1.22 -18.46 10.50
N TYR A 229 -0.50 -18.25 9.41
CA TYR A 229 0.91 -18.61 9.29
C TYR A 229 1.74 -17.41 8.81
N PHE A 230 2.93 -17.24 9.38
CA PHE A 230 3.87 -16.18 9.04
C PHE A 230 5.24 -16.78 8.75
N GLY A 231 5.87 -16.32 7.67
CA GLY A 231 7.20 -16.81 7.32
C GLY A 231 7.78 -16.04 6.13
N ARG A 232 9.04 -16.32 5.81
CA ARG A 232 9.63 -15.87 4.55
C ARG A 232 9.19 -16.82 3.45
N LEU A 233 8.75 -16.27 2.32
CA LEU A 233 8.14 -17.05 1.24
C LEU A 233 8.95 -16.92 -0.05
N ALA A 234 9.25 -18.04 -0.65
CA ALA A 234 9.72 -18.14 -2.02
C ALA A 234 8.87 -19.16 -2.80
N LEU A 235 8.88 -19.06 -4.13
CA LEU A 235 8.34 -20.08 -5.03
C LEU A 235 9.48 -20.80 -5.72
N GLN A 236 9.40 -22.11 -5.69
CA GLN A 236 10.20 -22.99 -6.52
C GLN A 236 9.32 -23.43 -7.69
N GLN A 237 9.53 -22.82 -8.83
CA GLN A 237 8.75 -23.07 -10.04
C GLN A 237 9.63 -23.45 -11.20
N SER A 238 9.17 -24.42 -12.00
CA SER A 238 9.84 -24.80 -13.23
C SER A 238 8.83 -25.12 -14.33
N LEU A 239 9.28 -24.96 -15.56
CA LEU A 239 8.64 -25.54 -16.72
C LEU A 239 9.49 -26.72 -17.20
N THR A 240 8.83 -27.80 -17.64
CA THR A 240 9.45 -28.99 -18.21
C THR A 240 8.90 -29.16 -19.61
N THR A 241 9.77 -29.28 -20.60
CA THR A 241 9.40 -29.54 -21.98
C THR A 241 9.18 -31.03 -22.23
N SER A 242 8.45 -31.39 -23.29
CA SER A 242 8.18 -32.79 -23.67
C SER A 242 9.44 -33.64 -23.90
N ASN A 243 10.59 -33.02 -24.15
CA ASN A 243 11.90 -33.70 -24.26
C ASN A 243 12.67 -33.76 -22.92
N GLY A 244 12.03 -33.36 -21.79
CA GLY A 244 12.60 -33.45 -20.44
C GLY A 244 13.51 -32.31 -20.03
N GLN A 245 13.67 -31.25 -20.83
CA GLN A 245 14.44 -30.08 -20.43
C GLN A 245 13.65 -29.27 -19.41
N GLN A 246 14.35 -28.80 -18.35
CA GLN A 246 13.76 -28.01 -17.27
C GLN A 246 14.34 -26.59 -17.24
N PHE A 247 13.46 -25.60 -17.02
CA PHE A 247 13.83 -24.20 -16.88
C PHE A 247 13.12 -23.60 -15.66
N PRO A 248 13.83 -22.84 -14.81
CA PRO A 248 13.20 -22.17 -13.68
C PRO A 248 12.34 -21.00 -14.17
N ILE A 249 11.18 -20.83 -13.55
CA ILE A 249 10.36 -19.63 -13.64
C ILE A 249 10.76 -18.71 -12.48
N ASN A 250 11.23 -17.51 -12.80
CA ASN A 250 11.80 -16.59 -11.81
C ASN A 250 10.79 -15.61 -11.22
N ALA A 251 9.70 -15.35 -11.92
CA ALA A 251 8.66 -14.43 -11.46
C ALA A 251 7.29 -14.84 -12.00
N VAL A 252 6.22 -14.57 -11.24
CA VAL A 252 4.83 -14.79 -11.63
C VAL A 252 4.06 -13.49 -11.44
N ASN A 253 3.47 -12.98 -12.51
CA ASN A 253 2.65 -11.76 -12.48
C ASN A 253 3.28 -10.65 -11.61
N SER A 254 4.56 -10.39 -11.79
CA SER A 254 5.32 -9.50 -10.93
C SER A 254 5.79 -8.25 -11.65
N GLY A 255 5.66 -7.11 -10.99
CA GLY A 255 6.28 -5.85 -11.40
C GLY A 255 7.79 -5.79 -11.10
N TYR A 256 8.34 -6.79 -10.43
CA TYR A 256 9.77 -6.92 -10.17
C TYR A 256 10.50 -7.47 -11.38
N VAL A 257 11.56 -6.79 -11.78
CA VAL A 257 12.32 -7.14 -12.97
C VAL A 257 13.61 -7.87 -12.58
N GLN A 258 13.79 -9.07 -13.12
CA GLN A 258 15.01 -9.87 -13.00
C GLN A 258 15.26 -10.67 -14.27
N ALA A 259 16.48 -11.13 -14.48
CA ALA A 259 16.83 -12.03 -15.57
C ALA A 259 16.14 -13.40 -15.42
N GLY A 260 15.95 -14.13 -16.53
CA GLY A 260 15.30 -15.43 -16.56
C GLY A 260 13.92 -15.40 -17.19
N ILE A 261 12.98 -16.21 -16.68
CA ILE A 261 11.64 -16.37 -17.21
C ILE A 261 10.63 -15.73 -16.26
N GLY A 262 9.87 -14.75 -16.74
CA GLY A 262 8.68 -14.22 -16.10
C GLY A 262 7.41 -14.85 -16.69
N LEU A 263 6.58 -15.45 -15.86
CA LEU A 263 5.26 -15.98 -16.22
C LEU A 263 4.18 -14.91 -16.06
N TYR A 264 3.39 -14.66 -17.08
CA TYR A 264 2.26 -13.74 -17.05
C TYR A 264 0.97 -14.44 -17.48
N THR A 265 0.02 -14.55 -16.58
CA THR A 265 -1.28 -15.21 -16.75
C THR A 265 -2.40 -14.18 -17.00
N PRO A 266 -3.62 -14.57 -17.39
CA PRO A 266 -4.76 -13.65 -17.52
C PRO A 266 -5.06 -12.79 -16.29
N THR A 267 -4.66 -13.22 -15.09
CA THR A 267 -4.79 -12.45 -13.85
C THR A 267 -3.94 -11.15 -13.86
N TRP A 268 -2.85 -11.12 -14.64
CA TRP A 268 -2.07 -9.89 -14.85
C TRP A 268 -2.90 -8.82 -15.58
N GLY A 269 -3.77 -9.24 -16.48
CA GLY A 269 -4.61 -8.42 -17.35
C GLY A 269 -4.75 -9.05 -18.74
N ALA A 270 -5.46 -8.40 -19.63
CA ALA A 270 -5.67 -8.89 -21.00
C ALA A 270 -4.39 -8.89 -21.86
N THR A 271 -3.42 -8.03 -21.51
CA THR A 271 -2.18 -7.85 -22.25
C THR A 271 -0.99 -7.70 -21.33
N TYR A 272 0.17 -8.10 -21.82
CA TYR A 272 1.47 -7.82 -21.22
C TYR A 272 2.21 -6.82 -22.10
N THR A 273 2.76 -5.78 -21.47
CA THR A 273 3.67 -4.85 -22.13
C THR A 273 5.09 -5.14 -21.65
N PRO A 274 6.06 -5.41 -22.56
CA PRO A 274 7.44 -5.69 -22.18
C PRO A 274 8.01 -4.64 -21.22
N ILE A 275 8.63 -5.10 -20.16
CA ILE A 275 9.18 -4.25 -19.09
C ILE A 275 10.62 -3.84 -19.41
N LEU A 276 11.32 -4.68 -20.18
CA LEU A 276 12.68 -4.41 -20.67
C LEU A 276 12.72 -4.43 -22.20
N ASP A 277 13.69 -3.71 -22.75
CA ASP A 277 14.00 -3.77 -24.19
C ASP A 277 14.43 -5.19 -24.60
N ASN A 278 14.02 -5.59 -25.80
CA ASN A 278 14.43 -6.85 -26.43
C ASN A 278 14.06 -8.12 -25.65
N GLU A 279 13.00 -8.10 -24.84
CA GLU A 279 12.42 -9.33 -24.31
C GLU A 279 11.94 -10.21 -25.46
N THR A 280 12.12 -11.52 -25.34
CA THR A 280 11.42 -12.49 -26.21
C THR A 280 10.25 -13.07 -25.42
N VAL A 281 9.05 -12.93 -25.98
CA VAL A 281 7.83 -13.43 -25.34
C VAL A 281 7.39 -14.71 -26.05
N VAL A 282 7.39 -15.81 -25.30
CA VAL A 282 6.84 -17.10 -25.74
C VAL A 282 5.36 -17.14 -25.37
N VAL A 283 4.51 -17.28 -26.38
CA VAL A 283 3.05 -17.39 -26.20
C VAL A 283 2.68 -18.86 -26.06
N VAL A 284 2.01 -19.20 -24.97
CA VAL A 284 1.57 -20.57 -24.65
C VAL A 284 0.06 -20.59 -24.51
N ALA A 285 -0.61 -21.52 -25.19
CA ALA A 285 -2.03 -21.80 -25.04
C ALA A 285 -2.24 -23.31 -24.92
N ASN A 286 -3.13 -23.75 -24.04
CA ASN A 286 -3.38 -25.17 -23.74
C ASN A 286 -2.07 -25.93 -23.46
N ASP A 287 -1.18 -25.33 -22.67
CA ASP A 287 0.15 -25.84 -22.32
C ASP A 287 1.06 -26.16 -23.53
N GLN A 288 0.77 -25.61 -24.71
CA GLN A 288 1.59 -25.74 -25.90
C GLN A 288 2.12 -24.37 -26.36
N VAL A 289 3.39 -24.31 -26.74
CA VAL A 289 3.98 -23.13 -27.35
C VAL A 289 3.34 -22.86 -28.71
N VAL A 290 2.72 -21.68 -28.84
CA VAL A 290 2.05 -21.26 -30.09
C VAL A 290 3.01 -20.49 -31.00
N LYS A 291 3.70 -19.52 -30.42
CA LYS A 291 4.63 -18.66 -31.18
C LYS A 291 5.63 -17.94 -30.26
N HIS A 292 6.67 -17.42 -30.86
CA HIS A 292 7.52 -16.40 -30.25
C HIS A 292 7.16 -15.02 -30.79
N GLN A 293 7.27 -14.01 -29.95
CA GLN A 293 7.04 -12.62 -30.30
C GLN A 293 8.15 -11.75 -29.72
N ALA A 294 8.80 -10.96 -30.57
CA ALA A 294 9.78 -9.98 -30.10
C ALA A 294 9.07 -8.87 -29.30
N GLY A 295 9.58 -8.53 -28.14
CA GLY A 295 9.05 -7.48 -27.28
C GLY A 295 9.36 -6.06 -27.77
N GLY A 296 10.43 -5.89 -28.54
CA GLY A 296 10.86 -4.59 -29.02
C GLY A 296 11.31 -3.66 -27.90
N THR A 297 10.96 -2.39 -28.01
CA THR A 297 11.24 -1.38 -26.98
C THR A 297 10.26 -1.50 -25.83
N ALA A 298 10.77 -1.44 -24.61
CA ALA A 298 9.97 -1.50 -23.39
C ALA A 298 8.84 -0.45 -23.37
N GLY A 299 7.69 -0.84 -22.90
CA GLY A 299 6.53 0.06 -22.76
C GLY A 299 5.73 0.32 -24.05
N HIS A 300 6.15 -0.19 -25.23
CA HIS A 300 5.51 0.17 -26.50
C HIS A 300 4.56 -0.86 -27.08
N LEU A 301 4.81 -2.14 -26.89
CA LEU A 301 4.04 -3.21 -27.52
C LEU A 301 3.15 -3.92 -26.50
N ALA A 302 1.84 -3.93 -26.72
CA ALA A 302 0.91 -4.75 -25.95
C ALA A 302 0.77 -6.13 -26.58
N ILE A 303 1.13 -7.18 -25.85
CA ILE A 303 1.04 -8.58 -26.28
C ILE A 303 -0.13 -9.23 -25.55
N THR A 304 -1.09 -9.76 -26.30
CA THR A 304 -2.28 -10.42 -25.74
C THR A 304 -1.90 -11.68 -24.96
N ILE A 305 -2.41 -11.80 -23.74
CA ILE A 305 -2.30 -13.01 -22.92
C ILE A 305 -3.46 -13.94 -23.31
N PRO A 306 -3.21 -15.19 -23.75
CA PRO A 306 -4.27 -16.14 -24.05
C PRO A 306 -5.14 -16.42 -22.81
N GLN A 307 -6.44 -16.51 -22.95
CA GLN A 307 -7.36 -16.82 -21.84
C GLN A 307 -7.18 -18.24 -21.30
N ASP A 308 -6.80 -19.15 -22.17
CA ASP A 308 -6.51 -20.57 -21.92
C ASP A 308 -5.02 -20.86 -21.80
N GLY A 309 -4.22 -19.81 -21.48
CA GLY A 309 -2.77 -19.93 -21.48
C GLY A 309 -2.05 -18.85 -20.69
N TYR A 310 -0.85 -18.53 -21.14
CA TYR A 310 0.03 -17.57 -20.49
C TYR A 310 1.15 -17.09 -21.42
N LEU A 311 1.88 -16.10 -20.98
CA LEU A 311 3.11 -15.65 -21.64
C LEU A 311 4.31 -15.98 -20.77
N LEU A 312 5.42 -16.36 -21.42
CA LEU A 312 6.74 -16.47 -20.80
C LEU A 312 7.64 -15.36 -21.36
N ALA A 313 7.83 -14.29 -20.58
CA ALA A 313 8.75 -13.24 -20.95
C ALA A 313 10.18 -13.65 -20.57
N THR A 314 11.02 -13.88 -21.56
CA THR A 314 12.42 -14.30 -21.36
C THR A 314 13.33 -13.07 -21.42
N ARG A 315 14.16 -12.92 -20.38
CA ARG A 315 15.06 -11.78 -20.18
C ARG A 315 16.48 -12.29 -20.06
N ALA A 316 17.33 -11.94 -21.04
CA ALA A 316 18.72 -12.42 -21.13
C ALA A 316 18.84 -13.95 -21.00
N TYR A 317 17.90 -14.71 -21.57
CA TYR A 317 17.83 -16.17 -21.41
C TYR A 317 17.51 -16.89 -22.73
N SER A 318 18.37 -16.70 -23.74
CA SER A 318 18.21 -17.25 -25.09
C SER A 318 18.15 -18.79 -25.12
N THR A 319 18.82 -19.47 -24.21
CA THR A 319 18.79 -20.93 -24.11
C THR A 319 17.37 -21.46 -23.90
N ALA A 320 16.58 -20.81 -23.06
CA ALA A 320 15.17 -21.19 -22.83
C ALA A 320 14.33 -20.94 -24.08
N VAL A 321 14.53 -19.82 -24.77
CA VAL A 321 13.81 -19.50 -26.03
C VAL A 321 14.06 -20.58 -27.08
N ASN A 322 15.32 -20.98 -27.28
CA ASN A 322 15.69 -21.99 -28.26
C ASN A 322 15.12 -23.39 -27.95
N ALA A 323 14.88 -23.69 -26.68
CA ALA A 323 14.31 -24.96 -26.21
C ALA A 323 12.79 -25.01 -26.28
N LEU A 324 12.14 -23.89 -26.59
CA LEU A 324 10.68 -23.74 -26.61
C LEU A 324 10.13 -23.38 -28.02
N PRO A 325 10.50 -24.11 -29.10
CA PRO A 325 9.93 -23.82 -30.42
C PRO A 325 8.40 -24.03 -30.45
N PRO A 326 7.69 -23.38 -31.38
CA PRO A 326 6.25 -23.62 -31.56
C PRO A 326 5.92 -25.12 -31.69
N GLY A 327 4.86 -25.55 -31.03
CA GLY A 327 4.47 -26.97 -30.93
C GLY A 327 5.00 -27.70 -29.69
N THR A 328 5.95 -27.11 -28.94
CA THR A 328 6.48 -27.72 -27.71
C THR A 328 5.40 -27.80 -26.64
N GLN A 329 5.17 -28.97 -26.07
CA GLN A 329 4.34 -29.17 -24.88
C GLN A 329 5.14 -28.81 -23.62
N ILE A 330 4.48 -28.16 -22.70
CA ILE A 330 5.07 -27.67 -21.45
C ILE A 330 4.25 -28.18 -20.27
N GLU A 331 4.93 -28.74 -19.28
CA GLU A 331 4.40 -29.00 -17.95
C GLU A 331 4.99 -28.01 -16.96
N ARG A 332 4.15 -27.47 -16.07
CA ARG A 332 4.61 -26.53 -15.01
C ARG A 332 4.47 -27.19 -13.63
N THR A 333 5.51 -27.00 -12.83
CA THR A 333 5.48 -27.38 -11.42
C THR A 333 5.65 -26.13 -10.55
N THR A 334 4.96 -26.11 -9.42
CA THR A 334 5.01 -25.01 -8.45
C THR A 334 4.97 -25.58 -7.05
N ALA A 335 5.89 -25.12 -6.20
CA ALA A 335 5.89 -25.42 -4.78
C ALA A 335 6.30 -24.18 -3.98
N THR A 336 5.75 -24.02 -2.79
CA THR A 336 6.17 -22.97 -1.86
C THR A 336 7.38 -23.42 -1.03
N VAL A 337 8.21 -22.46 -0.68
CA VAL A 337 9.34 -22.65 0.24
C VAL A 337 9.22 -21.62 1.36
N PRO A 338 8.97 -22.07 2.62
CA PRO A 338 8.72 -23.46 3.04
C PRO A 338 7.36 -24.01 2.55
N ASP A 339 7.24 -25.32 2.53
CA ASP A 339 6.05 -26.08 2.11
C ASP A 339 4.81 -25.81 2.99
N ALA A 340 5.01 -25.35 4.21
CA ALA A 340 3.95 -24.98 5.14
C ALA A 340 2.93 -23.97 4.53
N PHE A 341 3.34 -23.16 3.55
CA PHE A 341 2.43 -22.25 2.86
C PHE A 341 1.44 -22.95 1.93
N GLU A 342 1.67 -24.22 1.53
CA GLU A 342 0.76 -24.96 0.64
C GLU A 342 -0.60 -25.22 1.30
N ALA A 343 -0.65 -25.27 2.63
CA ALA A 343 -1.89 -25.49 3.38
C ALA A 343 -2.85 -24.28 3.36
N TYR A 344 -2.43 -23.14 2.81
CA TYR A 344 -3.19 -21.90 2.90
C TYR A 344 -3.61 -21.40 1.52
N PRO A 345 -4.94 -21.27 1.26
CA PRO A 345 -5.45 -20.75 0.00
C PRO A 345 -5.17 -19.26 -0.20
N GLU A 346 -4.97 -18.54 0.88
CA GLU A 346 -4.80 -17.09 0.91
C GLU A 346 -3.41 -16.71 1.41
N ILE A 347 -2.69 -15.85 0.69
CA ILE A 347 -1.37 -15.36 1.08
C ILE A 347 -1.23 -13.91 0.68
N MET A 348 -0.67 -13.08 1.55
CA MET A 348 -0.19 -11.72 1.21
C MET A 348 1.25 -11.52 1.62
N GLY A 349 2.07 -11.09 0.67
CA GLY A 349 3.46 -10.70 0.88
C GLY A 349 3.59 -9.30 1.48
N GLY A 350 4.61 -9.14 2.30
CA GLY A 350 5.01 -7.88 2.91
C GLY A 350 6.51 -7.84 3.13
N GLY A 351 6.90 -7.63 4.36
CA GLY A 351 8.28 -7.73 4.82
C GLY A 351 8.87 -6.39 5.31
N PRO A 352 9.93 -6.46 6.08
CA PRO A 352 10.52 -7.70 6.59
C PRO A 352 9.64 -8.40 7.66
N LEU A 353 9.87 -9.70 7.84
CA LEU A 353 9.32 -10.45 8.96
C LEU A 353 9.90 -9.86 10.26
N LEU A 354 9.02 -9.48 11.18
CA LEU A 354 9.40 -8.78 12.41
C LEU A 354 9.60 -9.74 13.58
N VAL A 355 8.61 -10.60 13.81
CA VAL A 355 8.53 -11.53 14.94
C VAL A 355 8.17 -12.91 14.43
N ALA A 356 8.79 -13.95 14.95
CA ALA A 356 8.42 -15.33 14.76
C ALA A 356 8.58 -16.09 16.10
N ASN A 357 7.56 -16.86 16.49
CA ASN A 357 7.56 -17.61 17.73
C ASN A 357 7.99 -16.76 18.95
N ARG A 358 7.41 -15.56 19.09
CA ARG A 358 7.69 -14.58 20.17
C ARG A 358 9.10 -13.99 20.15
N THR A 359 9.89 -14.27 19.14
CA THR A 359 11.26 -13.77 19.01
C THR A 359 11.35 -12.77 17.86
N ILE A 360 12.02 -11.64 18.09
CA ILE A 360 12.28 -10.65 17.02
C ILE A 360 13.30 -11.28 16.06
N VAL A 361 12.89 -11.51 14.81
CA VAL A 361 13.69 -12.14 13.74
C VAL A 361 13.99 -11.17 12.60
N LEU A 362 13.81 -9.87 12.85
CA LEU A 362 13.97 -8.81 11.87
C LEU A 362 15.35 -8.86 11.22
N SER A 363 15.36 -9.08 9.91
CA SER A 363 16.55 -9.00 9.06
C SER A 363 16.17 -8.43 7.70
N ALA A 364 16.16 -7.10 7.59
CA ALA A 364 15.85 -6.42 6.34
C ALA A 364 16.83 -6.79 5.21
N GLN A 365 18.07 -7.05 5.55
CA GLN A 365 19.10 -7.45 4.59
C GLN A 365 18.85 -8.84 4.00
N THR A 366 18.43 -9.82 4.81
CA THR A 366 18.07 -11.17 4.33
C THR A 366 16.92 -11.12 3.33
N GLU A 367 15.99 -10.19 3.50
CA GLU A 367 14.84 -9.96 2.60
C GLU A 367 15.13 -8.91 1.52
N GLN A 368 16.40 -8.57 1.34
CA GLN A 368 16.94 -7.69 0.30
C GLN A 368 16.25 -6.30 0.24
N PHE A 369 15.91 -5.76 1.40
CA PHE A 369 15.50 -4.37 1.51
C PHE A 369 16.72 -3.44 1.51
N SER A 370 16.56 -2.25 0.91
CA SER A 370 17.63 -1.26 0.89
C SER A 370 17.99 -0.78 2.30
N GLN A 371 19.23 -0.38 2.50
CA GLN A 371 19.69 0.20 3.77
C GLN A 371 18.87 1.44 4.17
N ALA A 372 18.50 2.27 3.19
CA ALA A 372 17.67 3.45 3.42
C ALA A 372 16.29 3.05 4.01
N PHE A 373 15.65 2.01 3.49
CA PHE A 373 14.40 1.49 4.04
C PHE A 373 14.58 0.88 5.44
N ALA A 374 15.65 0.12 5.63
CA ALA A 374 15.93 -0.56 6.90
C ALA A 374 16.13 0.42 8.07
N THR A 375 16.74 1.58 7.81
CA THR A 375 17.05 2.60 8.82
C THR A 375 16.00 3.70 8.95
N GLN A 376 15.04 3.76 8.04
CA GLN A 376 14.03 4.81 8.00
C GLN A 376 13.11 4.76 9.22
N SER A 377 12.89 5.91 9.85
CA SER A 377 11.84 6.14 10.84
C SER A 377 10.65 6.83 10.19
N ALA A 378 9.50 6.10 10.08
CA ALA A 378 8.32 6.55 9.35
C ALA A 378 7.04 5.90 9.94
N PRO A 379 5.84 6.36 9.61
CA PRO A 379 4.61 5.61 9.87
C PRO A 379 4.72 4.18 9.33
N ARG A 380 4.19 3.22 10.08
CA ARG A 380 4.29 1.80 9.75
C ARG A 380 2.92 1.12 9.81
N SER A 381 2.77 0.11 8.97
CA SER A 381 1.68 -0.84 9.01
C SER A 381 2.23 -2.24 9.26
N ALA A 382 1.54 -3.02 10.05
CA ALA A 382 1.92 -4.39 10.35
C ALA A 382 0.69 -5.26 10.58
N VAL A 383 0.87 -6.56 10.40
CA VAL A 383 -0.08 -7.59 10.82
C VAL A 383 0.64 -8.61 11.67
N GLY A 384 -0.08 -9.25 12.59
CA GLY A 384 0.48 -10.26 13.47
C GLY A 384 -0.55 -11.29 13.90
N LYS A 385 -0.08 -12.32 14.59
CA LYS A 385 -0.88 -13.32 15.27
C LYS A 385 -0.63 -13.22 16.77
N THR A 386 -1.69 -13.13 17.55
CA THR A 386 -1.59 -13.14 19.02
C THR A 386 -1.37 -14.56 19.56
N ALA A 387 -1.06 -14.67 20.87
CA ALA A 387 -0.89 -15.96 21.53
C ALA A 387 -2.18 -16.82 21.47
N ASP A 388 -3.36 -16.18 21.41
CA ASP A 388 -4.65 -16.86 21.29
C ASP A 388 -5.04 -17.17 19.83
N GLY A 389 -4.11 -16.91 18.87
CA GLY A 389 -4.29 -17.20 17.46
C GLY A 389 -5.12 -16.14 16.70
N GLN A 390 -5.44 -15.01 17.30
CA GLN A 390 -6.21 -13.94 16.66
C GLN A 390 -5.33 -13.11 15.72
N LEU A 391 -5.94 -12.56 14.68
CA LEU A 391 -5.31 -11.59 13.80
C LEU A 391 -5.17 -10.24 14.51
N MET A 392 -3.97 -9.66 14.46
CA MET A 392 -3.68 -8.30 14.91
C MET A 392 -3.33 -7.43 13.70
N ILE A 393 -4.11 -6.39 13.44
CA ILE A 393 -3.89 -5.36 12.40
C ILE A 393 -3.42 -4.10 13.10
N VAL A 394 -2.28 -3.51 12.68
CA VAL A 394 -1.66 -2.39 13.40
C VAL A 394 -1.18 -1.31 12.45
N THR A 395 -1.46 -0.06 12.80
CA THR A 395 -0.75 1.09 12.24
C THR A 395 -0.13 1.93 13.35
N VAL A 396 1.09 2.36 13.14
CA VAL A 396 1.85 3.21 14.06
C VAL A 396 2.23 4.49 13.34
N HIS A 397 1.85 5.63 13.91
CA HIS A 397 2.10 6.93 13.30
C HIS A 397 3.32 7.63 13.92
N HIS A 398 3.60 8.85 13.48
CA HIS A 398 4.59 9.71 14.10
C HIS A 398 4.26 9.92 15.58
N ARG A 399 5.28 9.84 16.45
CA ARG A 399 5.12 10.22 17.85
C ARG A 399 4.98 11.73 17.97
N PRO A 400 4.37 12.25 19.04
CA PRO A 400 4.34 13.69 19.29
C PRO A 400 5.75 14.27 19.29
N GLY A 401 5.96 15.30 18.49
CA GLY A 401 7.26 15.96 18.36
C GLY A 401 8.39 15.17 17.72
N GLY A 402 8.10 14.04 17.04
CA GLY A 402 9.14 13.21 16.45
C GLY A 402 8.68 12.39 15.25
N SER A 403 9.57 11.54 14.76
CA SER A 403 9.32 10.64 13.64
C SER A 403 8.46 9.44 14.05
N GLY A 404 8.04 8.67 13.07
CA GLY A 404 7.44 7.33 13.25
C GLY A 404 8.48 6.31 13.76
N PRO A 405 8.07 5.07 14.03
CA PRO A 405 8.99 4.05 14.53
C PRO A 405 9.96 3.59 13.45
N SER A 406 11.15 3.14 13.87
CA SER A 406 12.00 2.27 13.07
C SER A 406 11.37 0.88 12.95
N LEU A 407 11.93 0.00 12.10
CA LEU A 407 11.48 -1.40 12.01
C LEU A 407 11.70 -2.17 13.33
N HIS A 408 12.79 -1.92 14.05
CA HIS A 408 13.02 -2.53 15.37
C HIS A 408 11.98 -2.07 16.40
N GLN A 409 11.71 -0.77 16.46
CA GLN A 409 10.65 -0.26 17.33
C GLN A 409 9.27 -0.79 16.99
N LEU A 410 8.98 -1.00 15.69
CA LEU A 410 7.74 -1.66 15.27
C LEU A 410 7.69 -3.12 15.77
N ALA A 411 8.79 -3.87 15.66
CA ALA A 411 8.86 -5.23 16.18
C ALA A 411 8.62 -5.26 17.70
N ASP A 412 9.24 -4.35 18.45
CA ASP A 412 9.01 -4.21 19.90
C ASP A 412 7.54 -3.89 20.23
N ILE A 413 6.90 -3.00 19.43
CA ILE A 413 5.48 -2.67 19.58
C ILE A 413 4.62 -3.92 19.36
N MET A 414 4.88 -4.70 18.30
CA MET A 414 4.11 -5.92 18.02
C MET A 414 4.23 -6.94 19.15
N VAL A 415 5.44 -7.12 19.72
CA VAL A 415 5.64 -7.98 20.90
C VAL A 415 4.87 -7.46 22.10
N GLN A 416 4.91 -6.16 22.39
CA GLN A 416 4.15 -5.54 23.49
C GLN A 416 2.63 -5.67 23.32
N LEU A 417 2.13 -5.70 22.07
CA LEU A 417 0.73 -5.95 21.76
C LEU A 417 0.34 -7.43 21.87
N GLY A 418 1.27 -8.33 22.25
CA GLY A 418 1.02 -9.74 22.47
C GLY A 418 1.16 -10.63 21.23
N CYS A 419 1.76 -10.11 20.15
CA CYS A 419 1.98 -10.90 18.94
C CYS A 419 3.07 -11.95 19.14
N THR A 420 2.77 -13.19 18.74
CA THR A 420 3.75 -14.29 18.62
C THR A 420 4.47 -14.28 17.30
N ASP A 421 3.79 -13.79 16.25
CA ASP A 421 4.31 -13.63 14.89
C ASP A 421 3.87 -12.28 14.34
N ALA A 422 4.72 -11.61 13.57
CA ALA A 422 4.38 -10.31 13.00
C ALA A 422 5.15 -10.03 11.72
N LEU A 423 4.49 -9.32 10.79
CA LEU A 423 4.99 -8.96 9.48
C LEU A 423 4.80 -7.46 9.26
N ASN A 424 5.83 -6.75 8.80
CA ASN A 424 5.71 -5.38 8.31
C ASN A 424 5.05 -5.37 6.92
N LEU A 425 4.19 -4.39 6.70
CA LEU A 425 3.57 -4.07 5.41
C LEU A 425 4.18 -2.78 4.83
N ASP A 426 3.66 -2.29 3.69
CA ASP A 426 4.10 -0.99 3.17
C ASP A 426 3.79 0.13 4.18
N GLY A 427 4.68 1.08 4.27
CA GLY A 427 4.67 2.11 5.30
C GLY A 427 4.74 3.54 4.75
N GLY A 428 5.12 4.47 5.61
CA GLY A 428 5.20 5.88 5.24
C GLY A 428 3.84 6.48 4.90
N SER A 429 3.73 7.08 3.73
CA SER A 429 2.45 7.65 3.25
C SER A 429 1.39 6.60 2.91
N SER A 430 1.79 5.35 2.66
CA SER A 430 0.85 4.23 2.40
C SER A 430 0.17 3.74 3.69
N SER A 431 0.81 3.91 4.87
CA SER A 431 0.29 3.41 6.15
C SER A 431 -1.09 3.98 6.45
N SER A 432 -2.11 3.15 6.34
CA SER A 432 -3.52 3.53 6.49
C SER A 432 -4.33 2.39 7.08
N LEU A 433 -5.21 2.71 8.01
CA LEU A 433 -6.18 1.79 8.62
C LEU A 433 -7.59 2.34 8.43
N TYR A 434 -8.34 1.72 7.54
CA TYR A 434 -9.75 1.99 7.30
C TYR A 434 -10.60 1.22 8.30
N PHE A 435 -11.60 1.89 8.86
CA PHE A 435 -12.52 1.32 9.82
C PHE A 435 -13.90 1.96 9.62
N ALA A 436 -14.89 1.19 9.20
CA ALA A 436 -16.30 1.59 9.10
C ALA A 436 -16.51 2.98 8.45
N GLY A 437 -15.90 3.24 7.31
CA GLY A 437 -16.11 4.48 6.54
C GLY A 437 -15.02 5.55 6.68
N THR A 438 -14.07 5.41 7.61
CA THR A 438 -13.04 6.44 7.86
C THR A 438 -11.63 5.84 8.02
N LEU A 439 -10.59 6.66 7.90
CA LEU A 439 -9.24 6.29 8.31
C LEU A 439 -9.02 6.66 9.78
N LEU A 440 -8.55 5.70 10.58
CA LEU A 440 -8.34 5.91 12.01
C LEU A 440 -7.04 6.64 12.31
N ASN A 441 -5.98 6.36 11.57
CA ASN A 441 -4.61 6.72 11.92
C ASN A 441 -4.13 8.03 11.29
N ARG A 442 -4.84 8.56 10.30
CA ARG A 442 -4.44 9.77 9.59
C ARG A 442 -5.58 10.44 8.85
N ASP A 443 -5.37 11.70 8.49
CA ASP A 443 -6.25 12.41 7.56
C ASP A 443 -6.20 11.76 6.17
N PRO A 444 -7.34 11.49 5.52
CA PRO A 444 -7.39 10.91 4.17
C PRO A 444 -6.56 11.67 3.13
N GLN A 445 -6.42 12.98 3.26
CA GLN A 445 -5.62 13.82 2.35
C GLN A 445 -4.11 13.56 2.45
N THR A 446 -3.65 12.96 3.55
CA THR A 446 -2.24 12.61 3.76
C THR A 446 -1.92 11.17 3.36
N ALA A 447 -2.93 10.36 3.07
CA ALA A 447 -2.79 8.98 2.68
C ALA A 447 -2.40 8.85 1.20
N ALA A 448 -1.33 8.12 0.91
CA ALA A 448 -1.00 7.76 -0.45
C ALA A 448 -1.99 6.73 -1.00
N ARG A 449 -2.04 6.65 -2.33
CA ARG A 449 -2.73 5.56 -3.03
C ARG A 449 -1.93 4.26 -2.86
N VAL A 450 -2.62 3.15 -2.72
CA VAL A 450 -2.05 1.81 -2.55
C VAL A 450 -2.53 0.88 -3.67
N ASN A 451 -1.75 -0.17 -3.96
CA ASN A 451 -2.13 -1.16 -4.97
C ASN A 451 -3.04 -2.24 -4.38
N ASN A 452 -2.77 -2.67 -3.17
CA ASN A 452 -3.47 -3.76 -2.50
C ASN A 452 -3.62 -3.50 -0.99
N GLY A 453 -4.42 -4.33 -0.34
CA GLY A 453 -4.67 -4.30 1.10
C GLY A 453 -5.20 -5.63 1.62
N LEU A 454 -5.31 -5.72 2.94
CA LEU A 454 -6.06 -6.76 3.63
C LEU A 454 -7.40 -6.18 4.09
N GLY A 455 -8.49 -6.80 3.68
CA GLY A 455 -9.85 -6.45 4.09
C GLY A 455 -10.43 -7.49 5.04
N LEU A 456 -11.01 -7.01 6.16
CA LEU A 456 -11.81 -7.82 7.07
C LEU A 456 -13.29 -7.56 6.75
N PHE A 457 -14.03 -8.62 6.54
CA PHE A 457 -15.43 -8.59 6.16
C PHE A 457 -16.29 -9.15 7.29
N LEU A 458 -17.45 -8.52 7.52
CA LEU A 458 -18.46 -9.03 8.42
C LEU A 458 -19.67 -9.48 7.59
N ALA A 459 -20.01 -10.75 7.71
CA ALA A 459 -21.29 -11.23 7.22
C ALA A 459 -22.42 -10.70 8.12
N PRO A 460 -23.57 -10.32 7.55
CA PRO A 460 -24.74 -9.84 8.29
C PRO A 460 -25.29 -10.89 9.28
#